data_1a6e5e01ba6a8dd5230c4c4833a42f02
#
_entry.id   1a6e5e01ba6a8dd5230c4c4833a42f02
#
_cell.length_a   1.000
_cell.length_b   1.000
_cell.length_c   1.000
_cell.angle_alpha   90.00
_cell.angle_beta   90.00
_cell.angle_gamma   90.00
#
_symmetry.space_group_name_H-M   'P 1'
#
loop_
_entity.id
_entity.type
_entity.pdbx_description
1 polymer ?
#
loop_
_entity_poly.entity_id
_entity_poly.type
_entity_poly.pdbx_seq_one_letter_code
_entity_poly.pdbx_strand_id
1 'polypeptide(L)'
;LATRDGVPVLVEAFEDLSGAEFAGEPFTAMGDRILAWDLPAPPNYRQLKRDLFLLIEPRWAPFFDDEDSAIDWRLVGWGGVFIDNRPAATAGEVCPRGCIPALDEPAVTDAAGGSWYPDDALVFGVVVNGEARAYPKNIMEVHEMVNDTLGGRRLAIPYCTLCLSAQAYFTDDVDGFAPLLRTSGLLARSNKFMYDITTFSAVDTFTGDAISGPLLDAGVTLNQTTVVTSPWGAWRAAHQDTTIIAEDGGIGRSYPPDPLRGRDEAGPIFPVGDVDPRLGVHEVVLGVLDADGTPVAFPVGSARLALEAGEAVELGGVTLQPDSGGLRAFIDSEEIPAHEAFWFAWSQFQPQTRLWER
;
A
#
# COMPACT_ATOMS: atom_id res chain seq x y z
N LEU A 1 -17.72 0.98 -14.71
CA LEU A 1 -19.13 1.33 -15.00
C LEU A 1 -19.64 0.80 -16.33
N ALA A 2 -18.75 0.38 -17.24
CA ALA A 2 -19.18 -0.26 -18.46
C ALA A 2 -19.78 -1.64 -18.15
N THR A 3 -20.98 -1.87 -18.62
CA THR A 3 -21.53 -3.23 -18.62
C THR A 3 -20.68 -4.11 -19.56
N ARG A 4 -20.68 -5.43 -19.35
CA ARG A 4 -19.93 -6.37 -20.19
C ARG A 4 -20.22 -6.18 -21.68
N ASP A 5 -21.43 -5.73 -22.05
CA ASP A 5 -21.85 -5.45 -23.43
C ASP A 5 -21.40 -4.07 -23.92
N GLY A 6 -21.10 -3.14 -23.03
CA GLY A 6 -20.62 -1.78 -23.38
C GLY A 6 -19.12 -1.67 -23.59
N VAL A 7 -18.34 -2.63 -23.06
CA VAL A 7 -16.87 -2.60 -23.20
C VAL A 7 -16.41 -2.63 -24.67
N PRO A 8 -16.93 -3.52 -25.55
CA PRO A 8 -16.51 -3.53 -26.94
C PRO A 8 -16.73 -2.19 -27.67
N VAL A 9 -17.87 -1.53 -27.42
CA VAL A 9 -18.19 -0.23 -28.03
C VAL A 9 -17.22 0.85 -27.55
N LEU A 10 -16.84 0.84 -26.27
CA LEU A 10 -15.87 1.79 -25.74
C LEU A 10 -14.47 1.55 -26.29
N VAL A 11 -14.07 0.29 -26.43
CA VAL A 11 -12.77 -0.08 -27.02
C VAL A 11 -12.71 0.36 -28.47
N GLU A 12 -13.72 0.00 -29.31
CA GLU A 12 -13.80 0.42 -30.71
C GLU A 12 -13.73 1.93 -30.87
N ALA A 13 -14.51 2.67 -30.07
CA ALA A 13 -14.48 4.14 -30.11
C ALA A 13 -13.11 4.69 -29.68
N PHE A 14 -12.44 4.05 -28.73
CA PHE A 14 -11.12 4.48 -28.29
C PHE A 14 -10.04 4.19 -29.35
N GLU A 15 -10.09 3.02 -30.00
CA GLU A 15 -9.20 2.66 -31.11
C GLU A 15 -9.37 3.62 -32.28
N ASP A 16 -10.62 3.91 -32.66
CA ASP A 16 -10.94 4.86 -33.75
C ASP A 16 -10.43 6.29 -33.48
N LEU A 17 -10.56 6.76 -32.23
CA LEU A 17 -10.15 8.11 -31.85
C LEU A 17 -8.64 8.25 -31.61
N SER A 18 -7.99 7.19 -31.12
CA SER A 18 -6.57 7.22 -30.74
C SER A 18 -5.63 6.65 -31.79
N GLY A 19 -6.14 5.84 -32.73
CA GLY A 19 -5.34 5.05 -33.67
C GLY A 19 -4.56 3.90 -32.99
N ALA A 20 -4.87 3.58 -31.72
CA ALA A 20 -4.26 2.47 -31.00
C ALA A 20 -4.99 1.16 -31.34
N GLU A 21 -4.25 0.05 -31.38
CA GLU A 21 -4.78 -1.30 -31.43
C GLU A 21 -4.44 -2.01 -30.12
N PHE A 22 -5.40 -2.71 -29.52
CA PHE A 22 -5.20 -3.40 -28.27
C PHE A 22 -5.05 -4.92 -28.47
N ALA A 23 -3.96 -5.46 -27.86
CA ALA A 23 -3.76 -6.91 -27.74
C ALA A 23 -4.07 -7.34 -26.29
N GLY A 24 -4.72 -8.50 -26.15
CA GLY A 24 -5.04 -9.05 -24.85
C GLY A 24 -6.43 -8.70 -24.35
N GLU A 25 -6.57 -8.44 -23.03
CA GLU A 25 -7.84 -8.01 -22.42
C GLU A 25 -8.05 -6.52 -22.69
N PRO A 26 -8.97 -6.13 -23.61
CA PRO A 26 -9.00 -4.79 -24.18
C PRO A 26 -9.29 -3.70 -23.14
N PHE A 27 -10.09 -4.00 -22.12
CA PHE A 27 -10.45 -3.00 -21.10
C PHE A 27 -9.25 -2.62 -20.23
N THR A 28 -8.44 -3.60 -19.82
CA THR A 28 -7.21 -3.35 -19.06
C THR A 28 -6.20 -2.61 -19.93
N ALA A 29 -5.99 -3.06 -21.17
CA ALA A 29 -5.06 -2.42 -22.11
C ALA A 29 -5.45 -0.97 -22.45
N MET A 30 -6.73 -0.67 -22.59
CA MET A 30 -7.24 0.69 -22.75
C MET A 30 -6.96 1.54 -21.49
N GLY A 31 -7.21 0.98 -20.30
CA GLY A 31 -6.93 1.64 -19.03
C GLY A 31 -5.45 1.95 -18.85
N ASP A 32 -4.57 0.99 -19.14
CA ASP A 32 -3.10 1.17 -19.09
C ASP A 32 -2.67 2.29 -20.05
N ARG A 33 -3.21 2.30 -21.28
CA ARG A 33 -2.89 3.35 -22.26
C ARG A 33 -3.31 4.73 -21.78
N ILE A 34 -4.50 4.86 -21.17
CA ILE A 34 -4.98 6.15 -20.62
C ILE A 34 -4.07 6.62 -19.48
N LEU A 35 -3.67 5.72 -18.58
CA LEU A 35 -2.78 6.05 -17.47
C LEU A 35 -1.35 6.36 -17.91
N ALA A 36 -0.89 5.76 -19.01
CA ALA A 36 0.43 6.00 -19.60
C ALA A 36 0.53 7.35 -20.33
N TRP A 37 -0.61 7.90 -20.77
CA TRP A 37 -0.60 9.18 -21.46
C TRP A 37 -0.38 10.33 -20.50
N ASP A 38 0.72 11.05 -20.68
CA ASP A 38 0.98 12.32 -20.00
C ASP A 38 0.26 13.48 -20.73
N LEU A 39 -1.06 13.38 -20.80
CA LEU A 39 -1.92 14.40 -21.38
C LEU A 39 -2.61 15.20 -20.28
N PRO A 40 -2.77 16.52 -20.46
CA PRO A 40 -3.53 17.31 -19.51
C PRO A 40 -4.99 16.84 -19.47
N ALA A 41 -5.58 16.90 -18.28
CA ALA A 41 -7.01 16.61 -18.14
C ALA A 41 -7.83 17.54 -19.04
N PRO A 42 -8.85 17.04 -19.77
CA PRO A 42 -9.74 17.89 -20.54
C PRO A 42 -10.54 18.83 -19.61
N PRO A 43 -11.08 19.94 -20.13
CA PRO A 43 -11.92 20.84 -19.36
C PRO A 43 -13.07 20.08 -18.67
N ASN A 44 -13.34 20.43 -17.42
CA ASN A 44 -14.39 19.80 -16.58
C ASN A 44 -14.18 18.32 -16.28
N TYR A 45 -13.00 17.74 -16.52
CA TYR A 45 -12.72 16.32 -16.27
C TYR A 45 -13.04 15.89 -14.81
N ARG A 46 -12.56 16.68 -13.84
CA ARG A 46 -12.83 16.43 -12.42
C ARG A 46 -14.32 16.40 -12.12
N GLN A 47 -15.08 17.37 -12.64
CA GLN A 47 -16.53 17.44 -12.44
C GLN A 47 -17.25 16.24 -13.07
N LEU A 48 -16.90 15.88 -14.30
CA LEU A 48 -17.49 14.71 -14.98
C LEU A 48 -17.18 13.42 -14.19
N LYS A 49 -15.95 13.27 -13.73
CA LYS A 49 -15.53 12.11 -12.95
C LYS A 49 -16.25 12.07 -11.59
N ARG A 50 -16.36 13.22 -10.92
CA ARG A 50 -17.14 13.38 -9.70
C ARG A 50 -18.58 12.87 -9.89
N ASP A 51 -19.27 13.38 -10.90
CA ASP A 51 -20.66 13.02 -11.15
C ASP A 51 -20.83 11.51 -11.37
N LEU A 52 -19.89 10.86 -12.10
CA LEU A 52 -19.89 9.41 -12.28
C LEU A 52 -19.59 8.65 -10.98
N PHE A 53 -18.59 9.06 -10.23
CA PHE A 53 -18.16 8.38 -9.02
C PHE A 53 -19.22 8.49 -7.90
N LEU A 54 -19.86 9.64 -7.77
CA LEU A 54 -20.92 9.84 -6.77
C LEU A 54 -22.22 9.06 -7.07
N LEU A 55 -22.42 8.57 -8.30
CA LEU A 55 -23.47 7.57 -8.58
C LEU A 55 -23.16 6.22 -7.93
N ILE A 56 -21.88 5.90 -7.73
CA ILE A 56 -21.43 4.65 -7.09
C ILE A 56 -21.44 4.84 -5.57
N GLU A 57 -20.76 5.89 -5.10
CA GLU A 57 -20.52 6.14 -3.68
C GLU A 57 -20.58 7.65 -3.36
N PRO A 58 -21.74 8.14 -2.92
CA PRO A 58 -21.90 9.57 -2.61
C PRO A 58 -20.96 10.10 -1.52
N ARG A 59 -20.44 9.22 -0.64
CA ARG A 59 -19.54 9.59 0.46
C ARG A 59 -18.15 10.01 -0.01
N TRP A 60 -17.81 9.85 -1.29
CA TRP A 60 -16.58 10.40 -1.87
C TRP A 60 -16.66 11.90 -2.18
N ALA A 61 -17.83 12.53 -2.01
CA ALA A 61 -18.01 13.95 -2.30
C ALA A 61 -16.92 14.84 -1.68
N PRO A 62 -16.53 14.70 -0.38
CA PRO A 62 -15.51 15.56 0.21
C PRO A 62 -14.17 15.57 -0.52
N PHE A 63 -13.74 14.42 -1.08
CA PHE A 63 -12.49 14.35 -1.84
C PHE A 63 -12.58 15.09 -3.19
N PHE A 64 -13.75 15.02 -3.86
CA PHE A 64 -13.98 15.72 -5.11
C PHE A 64 -14.27 17.20 -4.94
N ASP A 65 -14.85 17.61 -3.81
CA ASP A 65 -15.26 18.98 -3.54
C ASP A 65 -14.10 19.84 -2.99
N ASP A 66 -13.01 19.23 -2.57
CA ASP A 66 -11.78 19.89 -2.11
C ASP A 66 -11.00 20.44 -3.31
N GLU A 67 -11.20 21.71 -3.66
CA GLU A 67 -10.59 22.36 -4.83
C GLU A 67 -9.07 22.47 -4.72
N ASP A 68 -8.53 22.52 -3.51
CA ASP A 68 -7.11 22.65 -3.22
C ASP A 68 -6.38 21.30 -3.13
N SER A 69 -7.11 20.18 -3.32
CA SER A 69 -6.53 18.83 -3.24
C SER A 69 -5.40 18.61 -4.25
N ALA A 70 -4.35 17.90 -3.82
CA ALA A 70 -3.23 17.45 -4.65
C ALA A 70 -3.55 16.17 -5.46
N ILE A 71 -4.80 15.68 -5.41
CA ILE A 71 -5.22 14.44 -6.08
C ILE A 71 -5.21 14.64 -7.59
N ASP A 72 -4.36 13.88 -8.29
CA ASP A 72 -4.45 13.78 -9.76
C ASP A 72 -5.60 12.86 -10.16
N TRP A 73 -6.73 13.44 -10.40
CA TRP A 73 -7.96 12.71 -10.75
C TRP A 73 -7.85 11.89 -12.03
N ARG A 74 -6.86 12.14 -12.91
CA ARG A 74 -6.61 11.31 -14.11
C ARG A 74 -6.18 9.90 -13.68
N LEU A 75 -5.42 9.81 -12.59
CA LEU A 75 -4.81 8.58 -12.09
C LEU A 75 -5.70 7.84 -11.09
N VAL A 76 -6.81 8.45 -10.66
CA VAL A 76 -7.70 7.83 -9.68
C VAL A 76 -8.66 6.85 -10.33
N GLY A 77 -8.68 5.62 -9.82
CA GLY A 77 -9.63 4.58 -10.16
C GLY A 77 -10.50 4.16 -8.97
N TRP A 78 -11.56 3.39 -9.23
CA TRP A 78 -12.33 2.71 -8.20
C TRP A 78 -11.82 1.28 -8.03
N GLY A 79 -11.39 0.93 -6.81
CA GLY A 79 -10.88 -0.39 -6.44
C GLY A 79 -11.94 -1.49 -6.28
N GLY A 80 -13.18 -1.24 -6.68
CA GLY A 80 -14.27 -2.22 -6.61
C GLY A 80 -14.92 -2.35 -5.23
N VAL A 81 -14.51 -1.58 -4.24
CA VAL A 81 -15.04 -1.58 -2.87
C VAL A 81 -15.50 -0.18 -2.46
N PHE A 82 -16.42 -0.12 -1.51
CA PHE A 82 -16.97 1.14 -1.00
C PHE A 82 -16.08 1.71 0.12
N ILE A 83 -16.26 3.01 0.40
CA ILE A 83 -15.60 3.66 1.52
C ILE A 83 -16.01 3.03 2.86
N ASP A 84 -15.04 2.77 3.74
CA ASP A 84 -15.31 2.37 5.12
C ASP A 84 -15.32 3.60 6.02
N ASN A 85 -16.51 4.02 6.44
CA ASN A 85 -16.70 5.15 7.36
C ASN A 85 -17.25 4.72 8.73
N ARG A 86 -17.08 3.44 9.08
CA ARG A 86 -17.60 2.91 10.33
C ARG A 86 -16.74 3.38 11.52
N PRO A 87 -17.38 3.57 12.70
CA PRO A 87 -16.67 3.87 13.93
C PRO A 87 -15.63 2.81 14.28
N ALA A 88 -14.59 3.17 15.01
CA ALA A 88 -13.51 2.27 15.43
C ALA A 88 -14.05 0.99 16.09
N ALA A 89 -15.04 1.08 16.96
CA ALA A 89 -15.62 -0.07 17.67
C ALA A 89 -16.24 -1.15 16.76
N THR A 90 -16.54 -0.83 15.50
CA THR A 90 -17.17 -1.74 14.53
C THR A 90 -16.38 -1.92 13.25
N ALA A 91 -15.21 -1.26 13.13
CA ALA A 91 -14.43 -1.26 11.91
C ALA A 91 -13.94 -2.66 11.51
N GLY A 92 -13.54 -3.48 12.48
CA GLY A 92 -13.09 -4.86 12.23
C GLY A 92 -14.18 -5.83 11.78
N GLU A 93 -15.46 -5.50 11.92
CA GLU A 93 -16.55 -6.38 11.51
C GLU A 93 -16.69 -6.44 9.98
N VAL A 94 -17.33 -7.49 9.49
CA VAL A 94 -17.64 -7.61 8.05
C VAL A 94 -18.46 -6.40 7.59
N CYS A 95 -18.04 -5.77 6.50
CA CYS A 95 -18.75 -4.64 5.93
C CYS A 95 -19.94 -5.09 5.08
N PRO A 96 -21.18 -4.82 5.47
CA PRO A 96 -22.38 -5.27 4.75
C PRO A 96 -22.49 -4.70 3.32
N ARG A 97 -21.82 -3.58 3.05
CA ARG A 97 -21.86 -2.88 1.75
C ARG A 97 -20.69 -3.19 0.85
N GLY A 98 -19.77 -4.12 1.27
CA GLY A 98 -18.61 -4.49 0.47
C GLY A 98 -17.44 -3.52 0.57
N CYS A 99 -17.26 -2.84 1.71
CA CYS A 99 -16.00 -2.14 2.01
C CYS A 99 -14.94 -3.11 2.57
N ILE A 100 -13.70 -2.66 2.64
CA ILE A 100 -12.60 -3.35 3.33
C ILE A 100 -12.51 -2.76 4.74
N PRO A 101 -12.77 -3.56 5.81
CA PRO A 101 -12.80 -3.06 7.17
C PRO A 101 -11.39 -2.85 7.71
N ALA A 102 -11.08 -1.67 8.23
CA ALA A 102 -9.86 -1.49 9.01
C ALA A 102 -9.93 -2.26 10.34
N LEU A 103 -8.77 -2.68 10.87
CA LEU A 103 -8.64 -3.34 12.17
C LEU A 103 -7.95 -2.37 13.14
N ASP A 104 -8.67 -1.95 14.19
CA ASP A 104 -8.15 -1.01 15.17
C ASP A 104 -7.79 -1.73 16.45
N GLU A 105 -6.61 -1.43 17.01
CA GLU A 105 -6.10 -1.97 18.28
C GLU A 105 -6.33 -3.48 18.37
N PRO A 106 -5.77 -4.28 17.44
CA PRO A 106 -6.00 -5.71 17.40
C PRO A 106 -5.56 -6.38 18.70
N ALA A 107 -6.26 -7.44 19.10
CA ALA A 107 -5.74 -8.29 20.15
C ALA A 107 -4.46 -8.97 19.70
N VAL A 108 -3.50 -9.07 20.58
CA VAL A 108 -2.19 -9.71 20.32
C VAL A 108 -1.91 -10.82 21.31
N THR A 109 -1.04 -11.74 20.91
CA THR A 109 -0.51 -12.80 21.75
C THR A 109 1.02 -12.81 21.68
N ASP A 110 1.67 -13.50 22.60
CA ASP A 110 3.11 -13.72 22.52
C ASP A 110 3.50 -14.72 21.42
N ALA A 111 4.79 -14.92 21.20
CA ALA A 111 5.30 -15.84 20.18
C ALA A 111 4.81 -17.29 20.37
N ALA A 112 4.57 -17.74 21.59
CA ALA A 112 4.07 -19.09 21.88
C ALA A 112 2.58 -19.21 21.50
N GLY A 113 1.77 -18.22 21.86
CA GLY A 113 0.37 -18.12 21.43
C GLY A 113 0.19 -17.95 19.92
N GLY A 114 1.24 -17.46 19.20
CA GLY A 114 1.27 -17.33 17.74
C GLY A 114 1.51 -18.64 16.98
N SER A 115 1.48 -19.82 17.66
CA SER A 115 1.67 -21.14 17.01
C SER A 115 0.57 -21.52 16.02
N TRP A 116 -0.53 -20.78 15.96
CA TRP A 116 -1.59 -20.94 14.98
C TRP A 116 -1.15 -20.49 13.56
N TYR A 117 -0.14 -19.60 13.47
CA TYR A 117 0.35 -19.09 12.20
C TYR A 117 1.57 -19.90 11.74
N PRO A 118 1.62 -20.38 10.49
CA PRO A 118 2.71 -21.24 10.00
C PRO A 118 4.06 -20.52 10.00
N ASP A 119 5.13 -21.25 10.32
CA ASP A 119 6.49 -20.70 10.39
C ASP A 119 7.02 -20.15 9.08
N ASP A 120 6.58 -20.69 7.94
CA ASP A 120 6.94 -20.28 6.59
C ASP A 120 6.02 -19.18 6.03
N ALA A 121 4.91 -18.90 6.68
CA ALA A 121 4.00 -17.85 6.26
C ALA A 121 4.54 -16.45 6.59
N LEU A 122 4.27 -15.49 5.70
CA LEU A 122 4.82 -14.14 5.81
C LEU A 122 4.10 -13.30 6.86
N VAL A 123 4.89 -12.55 7.60
CA VAL A 123 4.46 -11.46 8.46
C VAL A 123 5.13 -10.15 8.05
N PHE A 124 4.47 -9.05 8.32
CA PHE A 124 5.04 -7.71 8.28
C PHE A 124 5.47 -7.35 9.69
N GLY A 125 6.78 -7.37 9.93
CA GLY A 125 7.37 -7.12 11.24
C GLY A 125 7.69 -5.64 11.42
N VAL A 126 7.29 -5.08 12.56
CA VAL A 126 7.58 -3.69 12.95
C VAL A 126 8.21 -3.66 14.33
N VAL A 127 9.22 -2.83 14.51
CA VAL A 127 9.86 -2.59 15.81
C VAL A 127 9.78 -1.11 16.13
N VAL A 128 9.23 -0.76 17.28
CA VAL A 128 9.14 0.62 17.77
C VAL A 128 9.61 0.66 19.24
N ASN A 129 10.56 1.50 19.56
CA ASN A 129 11.11 1.65 20.91
C ASN A 129 11.53 0.33 21.57
N GLY A 130 12.01 -0.64 20.75
CA GLY A 130 12.44 -1.96 21.22
C GLY A 130 11.31 -2.99 21.39
N GLU A 131 10.05 -2.60 21.17
CA GLU A 131 8.91 -3.52 21.14
C GLU A 131 8.69 -4.01 19.71
N ALA A 132 8.70 -5.34 19.50
CA ALA A 132 8.51 -5.98 18.21
C ALA A 132 7.09 -6.56 18.08
N ARG A 133 6.47 -6.39 16.90
CA ARG A 133 5.17 -6.99 16.59
C ARG A 133 5.11 -7.49 15.16
N ALA A 134 4.49 -8.65 14.99
CA ALA A 134 4.22 -9.27 13.71
C ALA A 134 2.75 -9.08 13.29
N TYR A 135 2.54 -8.66 12.05
CA TYR A 135 1.22 -8.51 11.41
C TYR A 135 1.10 -9.59 10.34
N PRO A 136 0.30 -10.66 10.56
CA PRO A 136 0.16 -11.77 9.61
C PRO A 136 -0.37 -11.31 8.25
N LYS A 137 0.28 -11.75 7.17
CA LYS A 137 -0.08 -11.34 5.80
C LYS A 137 -1.56 -11.61 5.50
N ASN A 138 -2.08 -12.78 5.88
CA ASN A 138 -3.48 -13.13 5.64
C ASN A 138 -4.50 -12.24 6.38
N ILE A 139 -4.17 -11.73 7.56
CA ILE A 139 -4.99 -10.74 8.28
C ILE A 139 -4.91 -9.39 7.57
N MET A 140 -3.69 -8.99 7.19
CA MET A 140 -3.47 -7.74 6.45
C MET A 140 -4.18 -7.74 5.09
N GLU A 141 -4.28 -8.87 4.39
CA GLU A 141 -5.02 -9.03 3.13
C GLU A 141 -6.53 -8.84 3.27
N VAL A 142 -7.06 -9.08 4.46
CA VAL A 142 -8.49 -8.93 4.73
C VAL A 142 -8.83 -7.49 5.15
N HIS A 143 -7.94 -6.85 5.90
CA HIS A 143 -8.21 -5.55 6.50
C HIS A 143 -7.56 -4.39 5.74
N GLU A 144 -6.42 -4.64 5.12
CA GLU A 144 -5.65 -3.67 4.32
C GLU A 144 -5.30 -2.35 5.05
N MET A 145 -5.70 -2.25 6.31
CA MET A 145 -5.37 -1.17 7.24
C MET A 145 -5.48 -1.70 8.67
N VAL A 146 -4.39 -1.58 9.41
CA VAL A 146 -4.36 -1.78 10.85
C VAL A 146 -3.96 -0.46 11.51
N ASN A 147 -4.74 0.02 12.48
CA ASN A 147 -4.35 1.10 13.37
C ASN A 147 -4.00 0.47 14.73
N ASP A 148 -2.79 0.68 15.21
CA ASP A 148 -2.28 -0.02 16.39
C ASP A 148 -1.43 0.91 17.26
N THR A 149 -1.18 0.47 18.50
CA THR A 149 -0.23 1.10 19.42
C THR A 149 0.91 0.14 19.69
N LEU A 150 2.14 0.54 19.37
CA LEU A 150 3.35 -0.27 19.53
C LEU A 150 4.48 0.59 20.10
N GLY A 151 5.15 0.09 21.15
CA GLY A 151 6.23 0.82 21.81
C GLY A 151 5.81 2.20 22.33
N GLY A 152 4.53 2.33 22.72
CA GLY A 152 3.95 3.59 23.17
C GLY A 152 3.65 4.61 22.08
N ARG A 153 3.80 4.26 20.78
CA ARG A 153 3.52 5.11 19.61
C ARG A 153 2.30 4.60 18.85
N ARG A 154 1.47 5.50 18.34
CA ARG A 154 0.35 5.14 17.47
C ARG A 154 0.82 4.98 16.04
N LEU A 155 0.38 3.91 15.40
CA LEU A 155 0.71 3.55 14.03
C LEU A 155 -0.54 3.37 13.17
N ALA A 156 -0.44 3.76 11.92
CA ALA A 156 -1.29 3.27 10.83
C ALA A 156 -0.44 2.38 9.91
N ILE A 157 -0.91 1.16 9.68
CA ILE A 157 -0.20 0.16 8.87
C ILE A 157 -1.07 -0.21 7.68
N PRO A 158 -1.02 0.57 6.59
CA PRO A 158 -1.67 0.21 5.34
C PRO A 158 -0.98 -0.98 4.67
N TYR A 159 -1.77 -1.81 4.00
CA TYR A 159 -1.27 -2.85 3.11
C TYR A 159 -2.01 -2.79 1.78
N CYS A 160 -1.30 -2.49 0.70
CA CYS A 160 -1.83 -2.61 -0.65
C CYS A 160 -1.55 -4.02 -1.17
N THR A 161 -2.59 -4.86 -1.19
CA THR A 161 -2.49 -6.25 -1.64
C THR A 161 -2.01 -6.38 -3.08
N LEU A 162 -2.42 -5.43 -3.95
CA LEU A 162 -2.04 -5.41 -5.37
C LEU A 162 -0.58 -5.02 -5.60
N CYS A 163 -0.03 -4.21 -4.69
CA CYS A 163 1.32 -3.65 -4.80
C CYS A 163 2.34 -4.40 -3.94
N LEU A 164 1.90 -5.38 -3.13
CA LEU A 164 2.69 -6.03 -2.08
C LEU A 164 3.33 -5.01 -1.11
N SER A 165 2.74 -3.83 -0.96
CA SER A 165 3.33 -2.76 -0.17
C SER A 165 2.67 -2.65 1.20
N ALA A 166 3.41 -3.00 2.25
CA ALA A 166 3.06 -2.73 3.64
C ALA A 166 3.97 -1.61 4.16
N GLN A 167 3.38 -0.52 4.60
CA GLN A 167 4.09 0.57 5.27
C GLN A 167 3.62 0.69 6.72
N ALA A 168 4.37 1.40 7.55
CA ALA A 168 3.97 1.75 8.91
C ALA A 168 4.28 3.22 9.16
N TYR A 169 3.24 3.98 9.49
CA TYR A 169 3.31 5.42 9.69
C TYR A 169 2.95 5.79 11.13
N PHE A 170 3.71 6.70 11.72
CA PHE A 170 3.33 7.30 13.00
C PHE A 170 2.16 8.26 12.81
N THR A 171 1.15 8.16 13.68
CA THR A 171 -0.05 9.02 13.66
C THR A 171 -0.22 9.86 14.92
N ASP A 172 0.72 9.81 15.84
CA ASP A 172 0.76 10.55 17.09
C ASP A 172 1.78 11.70 17.12
N ASP A 173 2.52 11.90 16.03
CA ASP A 173 3.47 12.99 15.85
C ASP A 173 2.99 14.06 14.85
N VAL A 174 1.68 14.15 14.66
CA VAL A 174 1.06 15.12 13.75
C VAL A 174 0.41 16.24 14.57
N ASP A 175 1.03 17.41 14.57
CA ASP A 175 0.62 18.54 15.37
C ASP A 175 -0.87 18.91 15.16
N GLY A 176 -1.64 18.87 16.25
CA GLY A 176 -3.06 19.22 16.25
C GLY A 176 -3.99 18.15 15.68
N PHE A 177 -3.48 17.01 15.20
CA PHE A 177 -4.27 15.92 14.63
C PHE A 177 -3.92 14.58 15.29
N ALA A 178 -4.81 13.61 15.12
CA ALA A 178 -4.61 12.23 15.53
C ALA A 178 -5.24 11.31 14.48
N PRO A 179 -4.63 11.19 13.29
CA PRO A 179 -5.23 10.47 12.18
C PRO A 179 -5.58 9.02 12.53
N LEU A 180 -6.78 8.60 12.16
CA LEU A 180 -7.25 7.22 12.22
C LEU A 180 -7.67 6.81 10.81
N LEU A 181 -6.81 6.05 10.13
CA LEU A 181 -6.97 5.80 8.71
C LEU A 181 -7.98 4.70 8.40
N ARG A 182 -8.68 4.88 7.30
CA ARG A 182 -9.69 3.97 6.75
C ARG A 182 -9.50 3.80 5.24
N THR A 183 -10.06 2.70 4.73
CA THR A 183 -10.09 2.44 3.29
C THR A 183 -11.05 3.38 2.58
N SER A 184 -10.55 4.15 1.63
CA SER A 184 -11.36 5.04 0.79
C SER A 184 -12.15 4.29 -0.29
N GLY A 185 -11.65 3.12 -0.73
CA GLY A 185 -12.13 2.38 -1.90
C GLY A 185 -11.58 2.91 -3.22
N LEU A 186 -10.75 3.96 -3.19
CA LEU A 186 -10.15 4.58 -4.35
C LEU A 186 -8.67 4.19 -4.48
N LEU A 187 -8.21 4.15 -5.72
CA LEU A 187 -6.82 3.86 -6.08
C LEU A 187 -6.23 5.08 -6.79
N ALA A 188 -5.00 5.44 -6.43
CA ALA A 188 -4.15 6.26 -7.26
C ALA A 188 -3.24 5.31 -8.05
N ARG A 189 -3.40 5.28 -9.39
CA ARG A 189 -2.88 4.18 -10.21
C ARG A 189 -3.40 2.84 -9.68
N SER A 190 -2.55 1.95 -9.19
CA SER A 190 -2.93 0.68 -8.55
C SER A 190 -2.80 0.66 -7.04
N ASN A 191 -2.19 1.70 -6.44
CA ASN A 191 -2.08 1.79 -4.99
C ASN A 191 -3.30 2.48 -4.38
N LYS A 192 -3.71 2.02 -3.20
CA LYS A 192 -4.81 2.66 -2.48
C LYS A 192 -4.35 3.99 -1.91
N PHE A 193 -5.27 4.97 -1.87
CA PHE A 193 -5.15 5.98 -0.86
C PHE A 193 -6.18 5.75 0.25
N MET A 194 -5.75 5.96 1.47
CA MET A 194 -6.59 5.91 2.66
C MET A 194 -7.10 7.31 3.00
N TYR A 195 -7.97 7.40 3.99
CA TYR A 195 -8.40 8.69 4.48
C TYR A 195 -8.53 8.67 6.01
N ASP A 196 -8.32 9.81 6.64
CA ASP A 196 -8.60 9.99 8.05
C ASP A 196 -10.10 10.16 8.28
N ILE A 197 -10.69 9.29 9.12
CA ILE A 197 -12.13 9.29 9.39
C ILE A 197 -12.59 10.57 10.09
N THR A 198 -11.70 11.27 10.79
CA THR A 198 -12.03 12.47 11.58
C THR A 198 -12.10 13.72 10.71
N THR A 199 -11.09 13.92 9.85
CA THR A 199 -10.96 15.11 9.01
C THR A 199 -11.44 14.92 7.59
N PHE A 200 -11.66 13.67 7.16
CA PHE A 200 -11.90 13.30 5.77
C PHE A 200 -10.74 13.65 4.83
N SER A 201 -9.55 13.89 5.37
CA SER A 201 -8.34 14.10 4.56
C SER A 201 -7.90 12.79 3.91
N ALA A 202 -7.61 12.81 2.61
CA ALA A 202 -7.00 11.68 1.93
C ALA A 202 -5.50 11.67 2.17
N VAL A 203 -4.92 10.47 2.32
CA VAL A 203 -3.48 10.22 2.49
C VAL A 203 -3.03 9.22 1.44
N ASP A 204 -2.01 9.58 0.66
CA ASP A 204 -1.31 8.63 -0.20
C ASP A 204 -0.53 7.67 0.69
N THR A 205 -0.93 6.41 0.70
CA THR A 205 -0.31 5.42 1.59
C THR A 205 1.01 4.87 1.08
N PHE A 206 1.43 5.24 -0.13
CA PHE A 206 2.75 4.88 -0.63
C PHE A 206 3.84 5.86 -0.16
N THR A 207 3.49 7.15 -0.04
CA THR A 207 4.42 8.20 0.35
C THR A 207 4.21 8.73 1.77
N GLY A 208 3.00 8.56 2.34
CA GLY A 208 2.61 9.15 3.62
C GLY A 208 2.06 10.56 3.51
N ASP A 209 2.00 11.14 2.30
CA ASP A 209 1.57 12.52 2.10
C ASP A 209 0.05 12.66 2.24
N ALA A 210 -0.39 13.67 2.96
CA ALA A 210 -1.76 14.13 2.87
C ALA A 210 -1.99 14.77 1.49
N ILE A 211 -3.05 14.34 0.79
CA ILE A 211 -3.36 14.78 -0.58
C ILE A 211 -4.70 15.48 -0.70
N SER A 212 -5.46 15.60 0.39
CA SER A 212 -6.66 16.45 0.47
C SER A 212 -7.01 16.79 1.90
N GLY A 213 -7.87 17.79 2.07
CA GLY A 213 -8.51 18.17 3.32
C GLY A 213 -7.58 18.80 4.36
N PRO A 214 -8.04 18.93 5.61
CA PRO A 214 -7.29 19.64 6.66
C PRO A 214 -5.86 19.16 6.93
N LEU A 215 -5.56 17.88 6.68
CA LEU A 215 -4.17 17.39 6.81
C LEU A 215 -3.27 17.94 5.70
N LEU A 216 -3.79 18.05 4.46
CA LEU A 216 -3.06 18.72 3.36
C LEU A 216 -2.86 20.20 3.66
N ASP A 217 -3.91 20.90 4.12
CA ASP A 217 -3.84 22.32 4.48
C ASP A 217 -2.77 22.59 5.54
N ALA A 218 -2.56 21.63 6.44
CA ALA A 218 -1.52 21.68 7.47
C ALA A 218 -0.14 21.19 6.97
N GLY A 219 -0.01 20.77 5.72
CA GLY A 219 1.25 20.29 5.14
C GLY A 219 1.73 18.97 5.74
N VAL A 220 0.81 18.09 6.12
CA VAL A 220 1.13 16.83 6.81
C VAL A 220 1.71 15.81 5.85
N THR A 221 2.89 15.29 6.18
CA THR A 221 3.45 14.03 5.69
C THR A 221 3.68 13.12 6.90
N LEU A 222 3.12 11.93 6.89
CA LEU A 222 3.25 10.97 7.99
C LEU A 222 4.67 10.37 8.01
N ASN A 223 5.31 10.38 9.17
CA ASN A 223 6.63 9.76 9.34
C ASN A 223 6.53 8.25 9.27
N GLN A 224 7.33 7.63 8.39
CA GLN A 224 7.38 6.19 8.21
C GLN A 224 8.40 5.55 9.15
N THR A 225 8.15 4.29 9.55
CA THR A 225 9.15 3.37 10.11
C THR A 225 9.28 2.13 9.23
N THR A 226 10.37 1.37 9.41
CA THR A 226 10.63 0.17 8.61
C THR A 226 9.59 -0.92 8.85
N VAL A 227 9.17 -1.55 7.76
CA VAL A 227 8.42 -2.81 7.76
C VAL A 227 9.32 -3.90 7.17
N VAL A 228 9.59 -4.94 7.94
CA VAL A 228 10.36 -6.10 7.52
C VAL A 228 9.41 -7.22 7.08
N THR A 229 9.44 -7.59 5.80
CA THR A 229 8.72 -8.78 5.31
C THR A 229 9.54 -10.02 5.62
N SER A 230 9.00 -10.90 6.47
CA SER A 230 9.73 -12.05 7.02
C SER A 230 8.83 -13.28 7.16
N PRO A 231 9.36 -14.50 7.03
CA PRO A 231 8.67 -15.69 7.53
C PRO A 231 8.48 -15.61 9.06
N TRP A 232 7.31 -15.99 9.56
CA TRP A 232 6.99 -15.92 10.99
C TRP A 232 8.04 -16.62 11.88
N GLY A 233 8.47 -17.83 11.47
CA GLY A 233 9.48 -18.58 12.21
C GLY A 233 10.81 -17.86 12.35
N ALA A 234 11.25 -17.16 11.30
CA ALA A 234 12.47 -16.36 11.30
C ALA A 234 12.31 -15.10 12.18
N TRP A 235 11.17 -14.41 12.04
CA TRP A 235 10.85 -13.23 12.85
C TRP A 235 10.87 -13.53 14.34
N ARG A 236 10.10 -14.54 14.80
CA ARG A 236 10.03 -14.92 16.22
C ARG A 236 11.33 -15.46 16.80
N ALA A 237 12.19 -16.04 15.95
CA ALA A 237 13.49 -16.50 16.40
C ALA A 237 14.46 -15.34 16.67
N ALA A 238 14.39 -14.27 15.88
CA ALA A 238 15.20 -13.07 16.05
C ALA A 238 14.63 -12.13 17.14
N HIS A 239 13.31 -12.06 17.28
CA HIS A 239 12.60 -11.19 18.22
C HIS A 239 11.85 -12.05 19.27
N GLN A 240 12.55 -12.54 20.27
CA GLN A 240 11.99 -13.53 21.22
C GLN A 240 10.82 -13.01 22.05
N ASP A 241 10.78 -11.69 22.31
CA ASP A 241 9.71 -11.01 23.05
C ASP A 241 8.63 -10.43 22.11
N THR A 242 8.63 -10.82 20.83
CA THR A 242 7.65 -10.32 19.85
C THR A 242 6.24 -10.73 20.22
N THR A 243 5.30 -9.86 19.87
CA THR A 243 3.88 -10.22 19.81
C THR A 243 3.45 -10.44 18.36
N ILE A 244 2.32 -11.11 18.19
CA ILE A 244 1.64 -11.31 16.91
C ILE A 244 0.15 -11.03 17.08
N ILE A 245 -0.54 -10.51 16.07
CA ILE A 245 -2.00 -10.37 16.11
C ILE A 245 -2.61 -11.75 16.45
N ALA A 246 -3.60 -11.79 17.33
CA ALA A 246 -4.30 -13.02 17.70
C ALA A 246 -5.03 -13.63 16.48
N GLU A 247 -5.22 -14.94 16.47
CA GLU A 247 -5.80 -15.71 15.36
C GLU A 247 -7.14 -15.16 14.84
N ASP A 248 -7.93 -14.58 15.73
CA ASP A 248 -9.24 -14.00 15.42
C ASP A 248 -9.24 -12.45 15.32
N GLY A 249 -8.04 -11.82 15.38
CA GLY A 249 -7.88 -10.38 15.39
C GLY A 249 -8.40 -9.68 16.66
N GLY A 250 -8.89 -10.44 17.64
CA GLY A 250 -9.62 -9.92 18.81
C GLY A 250 -11.07 -9.55 18.55
N ILE A 251 -11.59 -9.85 17.34
CA ILE A 251 -12.95 -9.53 16.91
C ILE A 251 -13.79 -10.78 16.59
N GLY A 252 -13.26 -11.97 16.90
CA GLY A 252 -13.92 -13.25 16.65
C GLY A 252 -14.05 -13.62 15.17
N ARG A 253 -13.15 -13.10 14.32
CA ARG A 253 -13.16 -13.34 12.87
C ARG A 253 -12.25 -14.53 12.51
N SER A 254 -12.68 -15.36 11.56
CA SER A 254 -11.84 -16.39 10.97
C SER A 254 -11.18 -15.84 9.70
N TYR A 255 -9.87 -16.06 9.57
CA TYR A 255 -9.06 -15.63 8.43
C TYR A 255 -8.60 -16.85 7.62
N PRO A 256 -8.93 -16.95 6.33
CA PRO A 256 -8.38 -18.01 5.49
C PRO A 256 -6.87 -17.82 5.31
N PRO A 257 -6.12 -18.91 5.04
CA PRO A 257 -4.66 -18.81 4.79
C PRO A 257 -4.32 -17.95 3.57
N ASP A 258 -5.15 -17.96 2.54
CA ASP A 258 -5.03 -17.19 1.30
C ASP A 258 -6.36 -16.49 1.00
N PRO A 259 -6.61 -15.28 1.54
CA PRO A 259 -7.82 -14.51 1.29
C PRO A 259 -7.98 -14.08 -0.17
N LEU A 260 -6.86 -13.83 -0.86
CA LEU A 260 -6.85 -13.32 -2.23
C LEU A 260 -6.91 -14.42 -3.29
N ARG A 261 -6.66 -15.69 -2.91
CA ARG A 261 -6.66 -16.84 -3.79
C ARG A 261 -5.70 -16.69 -4.98
N GLY A 262 -4.47 -16.24 -4.69
CA GLY A 262 -3.41 -16.03 -5.66
C GLY A 262 -3.62 -14.86 -6.62
N ARG A 263 -4.59 -13.99 -6.39
CA ARG A 263 -4.83 -12.83 -7.27
C ARG A 263 -3.73 -11.78 -7.23
N ASP A 264 -3.00 -11.70 -6.14
CA ASP A 264 -1.84 -10.83 -5.96
C ASP A 264 -0.57 -11.37 -6.64
N GLU A 265 -0.60 -12.61 -7.14
CA GLU A 265 0.56 -13.29 -7.77
C GLU A 265 0.51 -13.25 -9.30
N ALA A 266 -0.67 -13.05 -9.89
CA ALA A 266 -0.90 -13.26 -11.33
C ALA A 266 -0.66 -12.02 -12.22
N GLY A 267 -0.13 -10.93 -11.68
CA GLY A 267 0.05 -9.65 -12.36
C GLY A 267 -0.96 -8.60 -11.88
N PRO A 268 -0.78 -7.33 -12.28
CA PRO A 268 -1.71 -6.26 -11.90
C PRO A 268 -3.14 -6.59 -12.38
N ILE A 269 -4.09 -6.56 -11.45
CA ILE A 269 -5.52 -6.81 -11.78
C ILE A 269 -6.29 -5.53 -12.09
N PHE A 270 -5.65 -4.38 -11.94
CA PHE A 270 -6.14 -3.07 -12.34
C PHE A 270 -5.14 -2.42 -13.31
N PRO A 271 -5.59 -1.49 -14.16
CA PRO A 271 -4.69 -0.73 -15.00
C PRO A 271 -3.63 0.00 -14.17
N VAL A 272 -2.37 -0.09 -14.58
CA VAL A 272 -1.21 0.52 -13.90
C VAL A 272 -0.47 1.52 -14.80
N GLY A 273 -0.80 1.57 -16.10
CA GLY A 273 -0.09 2.39 -17.07
C GLY A 273 1.21 1.76 -17.56
N ASP A 274 2.17 2.59 -17.93
CA ASP A 274 3.49 2.12 -18.33
C ASP A 274 4.27 1.62 -17.10
N VAL A 275 4.84 0.42 -17.21
CA VAL A 275 5.73 -0.14 -16.21
C VAL A 275 7.17 0.09 -16.64
N ASP A 276 8.00 0.53 -15.71
CA ASP A 276 9.45 0.68 -15.97
C ASP A 276 10.05 -0.67 -16.39
N PRO A 277 10.67 -0.77 -17.58
CA PRO A 277 11.13 -2.02 -18.14
C PRO A 277 12.41 -2.59 -17.52
N ARG A 278 13.03 -1.88 -16.57
CA ARG A 278 14.29 -2.33 -15.94
C ARG A 278 14.16 -3.64 -15.18
N LEU A 279 12.95 -3.91 -14.61
CA LEU A 279 12.65 -5.17 -13.91
C LEU A 279 11.32 -5.77 -14.36
N GLY A 280 11.08 -7.02 -13.97
CA GLY A 280 9.77 -7.65 -14.15
C GLY A 280 8.69 -6.93 -13.33
N VAL A 281 7.45 -6.92 -13.83
CA VAL A 281 6.30 -6.19 -13.23
C VAL A 281 6.13 -6.52 -11.74
N HIS A 282 6.23 -7.79 -11.38
CA HIS A 282 6.10 -8.31 -10.01
C HIS A 282 7.45 -8.65 -9.35
N GLU A 283 8.57 -8.12 -9.86
CA GLU A 283 9.83 -8.20 -9.10
C GLU A 283 9.67 -7.44 -7.79
N VAL A 284 10.01 -8.09 -6.68
CA VAL A 284 9.93 -7.46 -5.36
C VAL A 284 11.18 -6.64 -5.13
N VAL A 285 11.00 -5.37 -4.80
CA VAL A 285 12.09 -4.47 -4.43
C VAL A 285 11.92 -3.98 -3.00
N LEU A 286 13.03 -3.81 -2.29
CA LEU A 286 13.07 -2.98 -1.08
C LEU A 286 13.34 -1.56 -1.53
N GLY A 287 12.42 -0.66 -1.22
CA GLY A 287 12.48 0.75 -1.57
C GLY A 287 12.82 1.62 -0.38
N VAL A 288 13.65 2.62 -0.60
CA VAL A 288 14.09 3.61 0.41
C VAL A 288 14.31 4.97 -0.24
N LEU A 289 14.39 6.02 0.58
CA LEU A 289 14.93 7.31 0.19
C LEU A 289 16.34 7.45 0.78
N ASP A 290 17.33 7.84 -0.04
CA ASP A 290 18.69 8.12 0.45
C ASP A 290 18.76 9.44 1.24
N ALA A 291 19.94 9.83 1.69
CA ALA A 291 20.14 11.04 2.52
C ALA A 291 19.69 12.33 1.82
N ASP A 292 19.66 12.36 0.50
CA ASP A 292 19.23 13.51 -0.30
C ASP A 292 17.73 13.40 -0.71
N GLY A 293 17.02 12.38 -0.21
CA GLY A 293 15.64 12.10 -0.60
C GLY A 293 15.51 11.46 -1.98
N THR A 294 16.60 11.00 -2.59
CA THR A 294 16.56 10.30 -3.87
C THR A 294 16.07 8.85 -3.66
N PRO A 295 15.06 8.40 -4.40
CA PRO A 295 14.58 7.04 -4.26
C PRO A 295 15.59 6.01 -4.79
N VAL A 296 15.77 4.93 -4.03
CA VAL A 296 16.66 3.83 -4.33
C VAL A 296 15.90 2.52 -4.16
N ALA A 297 16.05 1.61 -5.10
CA ALA A 297 15.42 0.30 -5.09
C ALA A 297 16.45 -0.83 -5.16
N PHE A 298 16.24 -1.84 -4.34
CA PHE A 298 17.07 -3.06 -4.31
C PHE A 298 16.17 -4.28 -4.62
N PRO A 299 16.37 -5.01 -5.73
CA PRO A 299 15.66 -6.26 -5.98
C PRO A 299 15.95 -7.25 -4.85
N VAL A 300 14.90 -7.61 -4.09
CA VAL A 300 15.03 -8.35 -2.82
C VAL A 300 15.71 -9.70 -3.02
N GLY A 301 15.32 -10.44 -4.07
CA GLY A 301 15.93 -11.74 -4.38
C GLY A 301 17.44 -11.65 -4.65
N SER A 302 17.87 -10.70 -5.48
CA SER A 302 19.27 -10.47 -5.80
C SER A 302 20.07 -9.95 -4.60
N ALA A 303 19.49 -9.05 -3.82
CA ALA A 303 20.11 -8.51 -2.62
C ALA A 303 20.37 -9.59 -1.57
N ARG A 304 19.38 -10.46 -1.30
CA ARG A 304 19.54 -11.59 -0.37
C ARG A 304 20.66 -12.53 -0.81
N LEU A 305 20.69 -12.92 -2.10
CA LEU A 305 21.74 -13.78 -2.65
C LEU A 305 23.14 -13.16 -2.54
N ALA A 306 23.28 -11.85 -2.71
CA ALA A 306 24.54 -11.16 -2.53
C ALA A 306 24.98 -11.16 -1.06
N LEU A 307 24.09 -10.84 -0.13
CA LEU A 307 24.36 -10.85 1.31
C LEU A 307 24.72 -12.26 1.82
N GLU A 308 24.02 -13.30 1.35
CA GLU A 308 24.34 -14.71 1.66
C GLU A 308 25.74 -15.12 1.14
N ALA A 309 26.17 -14.54 0.01
CA ALA A 309 27.52 -14.73 -0.51
C ALA A 309 28.58 -13.89 0.22
N GLY A 310 28.20 -13.07 1.20
CA GLY A 310 29.09 -12.18 1.93
C GLY A 310 29.48 -10.92 1.14
N GLU A 311 28.74 -10.60 0.07
CA GLU A 311 28.90 -9.39 -0.71
C GLU A 311 28.20 -8.21 -0.02
N ALA A 312 28.75 -7.00 -0.15
CA ALA A 312 28.07 -5.79 0.30
C ALA A 312 26.97 -5.40 -0.70
N VAL A 313 25.80 -5.04 -0.19
CA VAL A 313 24.70 -4.48 -0.99
C VAL A 313 24.56 -3.02 -0.64
N GLU A 314 25.03 -2.15 -1.55
CA GLU A 314 25.10 -0.71 -1.32
C GLU A 314 24.78 0.07 -2.60
N LEU A 315 23.97 1.13 -2.48
CA LEU A 315 23.73 2.11 -3.54
C LEU A 315 23.29 3.46 -2.92
N GLY A 316 23.90 4.56 -3.37
CA GLY A 316 23.52 5.91 -2.92
C GLY A 316 23.83 6.19 -1.44
N GLY A 317 24.83 5.50 -0.87
CA GLY A 317 25.13 5.60 0.57
C GLY A 317 24.19 4.77 1.45
N VAL A 318 23.19 4.10 0.84
CA VAL A 318 22.32 3.16 1.54
C VAL A 318 22.92 1.78 1.51
N THR A 319 23.06 1.14 2.68
CA THR A 319 23.51 -0.25 2.83
C THR A 319 22.37 -1.12 3.32
N LEU A 320 22.26 -2.36 2.81
CA LEU A 320 21.31 -3.33 3.30
C LEU A 320 21.94 -4.32 4.27
N GLN A 321 21.18 -4.72 5.26
CA GLN A 321 21.51 -5.79 6.19
C GLN A 321 20.35 -6.78 6.29
N PRO A 322 20.63 -8.10 6.43
CA PRO A 322 19.60 -9.09 6.67
C PRO A 322 19.04 -8.94 8.09
N ASP A 323 17.74 -9.06 8.21
CA ASP A 323 17.03 -9.15 9.49
C ASP A 323 15.89 -10.17 9.40
N SER A 324 15.93 -11.19 10.25
CA SER A 324 14.82 -12.13 10.45
C SER A 324 14.32 -12.80 9.14
N GLY A 325 15.19 -12.99 8.15
CA GLY A 325 14.83 -13.46 6.81
C GLY A 325 14.29 -12.37 5.88
N GLY A 326 14.14 -11.14 6.35
CA GLY A 326 13.90 -9.92 5.56
C GLY A 326 15.14 -9.04 5.46
N LEU A 327 14.94 -7.76 5.14
CA LEU A 327 16.02 -6.79 4.92
C LEU A 327 15.71 -5.48 5.68
N ARG A 328 16.77 -4.80 6.14
CA ARG A 328 16.74 -3.42 6.64
C ARG A 328 17.73 -2.56 5.87
N ALA A 329 17.46 -1.27 5.83
CA ALA A 329 18.30 -0.29 5.17
C ALA A 329 18.92 0.69 6.18
N PHE A 330 20.17 1.09 5.93
CA PHE A 330 20.96 1.95 6.79
C PHE A 330 21.71 3.01 5.99
N ILE A 331 21.87 4.20 6.58
CA ILE A 331 22.82 5.23 6.15
C ILE A 331 23.70 5.54 7.36
N ASP A 332 25.03 5.49 7.19
CA ASP A 332 26.00 5.76 8.27
C ASP A 332 25.72 4.96 9.56
N SER A 333 25.22 3.73 9.42
CA SER A 333 24.81 2.83 10.50
C SER A 333 23.52 3.21 11.24
N GLU A 334 22.82 4.26 10.81
CA GLU A 334 21.48 4.60 11.29
C GLU A 334 20.44 3.96 10.39
N GLU A 335 19.45 3.29 10.99
CA GLU A 335 18.35 2.68 10.25
C GLU A 335 17.48 3.76 9.60
N ILE A 336 17.15 3.55 8.33
CA ILE A 336 16.23 4.41 7.60
C ILE A 336 14.94 3.64 7.26
N PRO A 337 13.79 4.33 7.15
CA PRO A 337 12.53 3.70 6.78
C PRO A 337 12.62 2.96 5.44
N ALA A 338 12.16 1.73 5.42
CA ALA A 338 12.16 0.88 4.24
C ALA A 338 10.90 -0.01 4.20
N HIS A 339 10.46 -0.35 3.00
CA HIS A 339 9.40 -1.33 2.79
C HIS A 339 9.58 -2.07 1.46
N GLU A 340 9.04 -3.28 1.38
CA GLU A 340 8.98 -4.04 0.14
C GLU A 340 7.74 -3.66 -0.67
N ALA A 341 7.89 -3.65 -2.01
CA ALA A 341 6.79 -3.46 -2.95
C ALA A 341 7.10 -4.17 -4.27
N PHE A 342 6.08 -4.45 -5.08
CA PHE A 342 6.30 -4.83 -6.47
C PHE A 342 6.89 -3.66 -7.25
N TRP A 343 7.77 -4.01 -8.22
CA TRP A 343 8.48 -3.03 -9.04
C TRP A 343 7.56 -2.06 -9.76
N PHE A 344 6.44 -2.54 -10.33
CA PHE A 344 5.51 -1.64 -10.99
C PHE A 344 4.97 -0.54 -10.06
N ALA A 345 4.70 -0.87 -8.80
CA ALA A 345 4.21 0.09 -7.83
C ALA A 345 5.33 1.06 -7.43
N TRP A 346 6.48 0.53 -6.99
CA TRP A 346 7.61 1.38 -6.60
C TRP A 346 8.02 2.36 -7.71
N SER A 347 8.24 1.88 -8.93
CA SER A 347 8.70 2.71 -10.05
C SER A 347 7.70 3.77 -10.50
N GLN A 348 6.41 3.56 -10.28
CA GLN A 348 5.37 4.55 -10.61
C GLN A 348 5.28 5.69 -9.60
N PHE A 349 5.47 5.39 -8.32
CA PHE A 349 5.50 6.42 -7.27
C PHE A 349 6.88 7.09 -7.18
N GLN A 350 7.92 6.38 -7.58
CA GLN A 350 9.31 6.83 -7.56
C GLN A 350 9.95 6.72 -8.96
N PRO A 351 9.49 7.50 -9.97
CA PRO A 351 9.92 7.33 -11.37
C PRO A 351 11.40 7.62 -11.61
N GLN A 352 12.06 8.35 -10.71
CA GLN A 352 13.48 8.65 -10.79
C GLN A 352 14.34 7.72 -9.95
N THR A 353 13.78 6.60 -9.49
CA THR A 353 14.47 5.66 -8.61
C THR A 353 15.76 5.13 -9.23
N ARG A 354 16.81 5.14 -8.44
CA ARG A 354 18.05 4.43 -8.76
C ARG A 354 17.84 2.95 -8.45
N LEU A 355 18.37 2.10 -9.30
CA LEU A 355 18.23 0.65 -9.16
C LEU A 355 19.59 0.04 -8.85
N TRP A 356 19.65 -0.74 -7.77
CA TRP A 356 20.83 -1.55 -7.48
C TRP A 356 20.87 -2.77 -8.40
N GLU A 357 22.02 -3.02 -8.97
CA GLU A 357 22.32 -4.19 -9.82
C GLU A 357 23.47 -4.98 -9.20
N ARG A 358 23.32 -6.29 -9.13
CA ARG A 358 24.36 -7.20 -8.64
C ARG A 358 25.42 -7.42 -9.68
#